data_a69c65ba5b6d481788fcffac8330bc7c
#
_entry.id   a69c65ba5b6d481788fcffac8330bc7c
#
_cell.length_a   1.000
_cell.length_b   1.000
_cell.length_c   1.000
_cell.angle_alpha   90.00
_cell.angle_beta   90.00
_cell.angle_gamma   90.00
#
_symmetry.space_group_name_H-M   'P 1'
#
loop_
_entity.id
_entity.type
_entity.pdbx_description
1 polymer ?
#
loop_
_entity_poly.entity_id
_entity_poly.type
_entity_poly.pdbx_seq_one_letter_code
_entity_poly.pdbx_strand_id
1 'polypeptide(L)'
;MRASSLVLDTSVLVEYIVERAPYRGLVERLFEEARSGRLKLYTSPVTLSETLYVASRIYAAASLPNPNREALDYVLWLEARAEVVVVDEEIALRAGELKKALRIALPDCYVIATAEKVGAKPLFKKLEREMEPVRNELKRLGALFLEELKEGA
;
A
#
# COMPACT_ATOMS: atom_id res chain seq x y z
N MET A 1 14.17 -11.02 -9.70
CA MET A 1 12.91 -11.73 -9.97
C MET A 1 11.72 -10.80 -9.68
N ARG A 2 10.81 -10.74 -10.62
CA ARG A 2 9.67 -9.85 -10.51
C ARG A 2 8.60 -10.43 -9.58
N ALA A 3 8.07 -9.60 -8.66
CA ALA A 3 6.99 -10.04 -7.78
C ALA A 3 5.72 -10.26 -8.60
N SER A 4 5.02 -11.39 -8.39
CA SER A 4 3.77 -11.72 -9.07
C SER A 4 2.54 -11.22 -8.32
N SER A 5 2.70 -10.84 -7.06
CA SER A 5 1.62 -10.31 -6.22
C SER A 5 2.15 -9.33 -5.18
N LEU A 6 1.38 -8.27 -4.95
CA LEU A 6 1.76 -7.19 -4.04
C LEU A 6 0.60 -6.84 -3.12
N VAL A 7 0.91 -6.51 -1.87
CA VAL A 7 -0.04 -5.86 -0.96
C VAL A 7 0.35 -4.39 -0.91
N LEU A 8 -0.57 -3.51 -1.26
CA LEU A 8 -0.29 -2.09 -1.40
C LEU A 8 -0.52 -1.32 -0.10
N ASP A 9 0.49 -0.56 0.32
CA ASP A 9 0.36 0.37 1.43
C ASP A 9 -0.40 1.63 0.98
N THR A 10 -0.99 2.34 1.93
CA THR A 10 -1.69 3.60 1.68
C THR A 10 -0.79 4.60 0.93
N SER A 11 0.50 4.66 1.26
CA SER A 11 1.45 5.57 0.61
C SER A 11 1.53 5.36 -0.91
N VAL A 12 1.38 4.12 -1.36
CA VAL A 12 1.37 3.78 -2.79
C VAL A 12 0.06 4.25 -3.43
N LEU A 13 -1.06 4.00 -2.75
CA LEU A 13 -2.39 4.37 -3.25
C LEU A 13 -2.56 5.88 -3.35
N VAL A 14 -2.02 6.61 -2.38
CA VAL A 14 -2.04 8.07 -2.36
C VAL A 14 -1.17 8.65 -3.48
N GLU A 15 -0.06 8.00 -3.78
CA GLU A 15 0.81 8.42 -4.88
C GLU A 15 0.06 8.49 -6.21
N TYR A 16 -0.89 7.59 -6.42
CA TYR A 16 -1.68 7.54 -7.65
C TYR A 16 -2.61 8.74 -7.84
N ILE A 17 -3.16 9.29 -6.77
CA ILE A 17 -4.13 10.39 -6.86
C ILE A 17 -3.51 11.78 -6.81
N VAL A 18 -2.21 11.88 -6.56
CA VAL A 18 -1.49 13.16 -6.58
C VAL A 18 -0.87 13.31 -7.97
N GLU A 19 -1.42 14.24 -8.75
CA GLU A 19 -1.06 14.40 -10.17
C GLU A 19 0.45 14.53 -10.44
N ARG A 20 1.15 15.29 -9.60
CA ARG A 20 2.59 15.54 -9.75
C ARG A 20 3.48 14.66 -8.89
N ALA A 21 2.93 13.59 -8.32
CA ALA A 21 3.70 12.68 -7.49
C ALA A 21 4.80 11.99 -8.32
N PRO A 22 6.02 11.88 -7.77
CA PRO A 22 7.17 11.37 -8.53
C PRO A 22 7.04 9.94 -9.02
N TYR A 23 6.28 9.09 -8.31
CA TYR A 23 6.12 7.68 -8.67
C TYR A 23 4.74 7.36 -9.23
N ARG A 24 3.92 8.38 -9.53
CA ARG A 24 2.57 8.17 -10.03
C ARG A 24 2.55 7.27 -11.28
N GLY A 25 3.44 7.53 -12.22
CA GLY A 25 3.54 6.73 -13.46
C GLY A 25 3.88 5.28 -13.19
N LEU A 26 4.72 5.02 -12.19
CA LEU A 26 5.06 3.65 -11.81
C LEU A 26 3.83 2.92 -11.22
N VAL A 27 3.08 3.60 -10.35
CA VAL A 27 1.85 3.02 -9.78
C VAL A 27 0.82 2.75 -10.88
N GLU A 28 0.67 3.66 -11.82
CA GLU A 28 -0.21 3.50 -12.97
C GLU A 28 0.15 2.22 -13.75
N ARG A 29 1.44 1.98 -13.97
CA ARG A 29 1.90 0.74 -14.65
C ARG A 29 1.57 -0.51 -13.84
N LEU A 30 1.64 -0.45 -12.51
CA LEU A 30 1.26 -1.59 -11.66
C LEU A 30 -0.22 -1.92 -11.84
N PHE A 31 -1.08 -0.92 -11.90
CA PHE A 31 -2.52 -1.15 -12.15
C PHE A 31 -2.75 -1.71 -13.55
N GLU A 32 -2.01 -1.25 -14.56
CA GLU A 32 -2.11 -1.81 -15.91
C GLU A 32 -1.67 -3.28 -15.96
N GLU A 33 -0.60 -3.63 -15.27
CA GLU A 33 -0.15 -5.02 -15.17
C GLU A 33 -1.17 -5.91 -14.45
N ALA A 34 -1.83 -5.35 -13.43
CA ALA A 34 -2.89 -6.07 -12.73
C ALA A 34 -4.08 -6.31 -13.66
N ARG A 35 -4.45 -5.29 -14.44
CA ARG A 35 -5.55 -5.40 -15.40
C ARG A 35 -5.28 -6.47 -16.45
N SER A 36 -4.03 -6.60 -16.89
CA SER A 36 -3.65 -7.60 -17.89
C SER A 36 -3.41 -9.01 -17.33
N GLY A 37 -3.56 -9.18 -16.02
CA GLY A 37 -3.37 -10.47 -15.35
C GLY A 37 -1.92 -10.85 -15.05
N ARG A 38 -0.96 -9.97 -15.32
CA ARG A 38 0.45 -10.23 -15.04
C ARG A 38 0.85 -10.01 -13.58
N LEU A 39 0.00 -9.31 -12.83
CA LEU A 39 0.27 -8.95 -11.44
C LEU A 39 -1.04 -9.03 -10.67
N LYS A 40 -0.99 -9.55 -9.45
CA LYS A 40 -2.15 -9.54 -8.55
C LYS A 40 -1.92 -8.52 -7.44
N LEU A 41 -2.91 -7.66 -7.23
CA LEU A 41 -2.86 -6.63 -6.20
C LEU A 41 -3.81 -6.98 -5.07
N TYR A 42 -3.36 -6.72 -3.86
CA TYR A 42 -4.14 -6.92 -2.63
C TYR A 42 -4.14 -5.64 -1.80
N THR A 43 -5.19 -5.46 -1.04
CA THR A 43 -5.30 -4.43 -0.02
C THR A 43 -6.05 -5.01 1.17
N SER A 44 -6.29 -4.23 2.21
CA SER A 44 -7.03 -4.66 3.38
C SER A 44 -7.96 -3.56 3.87
N PRO A 45 -8.96 -3.89 4.71
CA PRO A 45 -9.83 -2.86 5.30
C PRO A 45 -9.07 -1.77 6.06
N VAL A 46 -7.95 -2.11 6.69
CA VAL A 46 -7.11 -1.12 7.39
C VAL A 46 -6.58 -0.09 6.38
N THR A 47 -6.02 -0.56 5.27
CA THR A 47 -5.52 0.31 4.21
C THR A 47 -6.64 1.11 3.54
N LEU A 48 -7.82 0.50 3.34
CA LEU A 48 -8.96 1.21 2.78
C LEU A 48 -9.40 2.38 3.67
N SER A 49 -9.42 2.18 4.99
CA SER A 49 -9.81 3.25 5.92
C SER A 49 -8.81 4.40 5.91
N GLU A 50 -7.52 4.10 5.88
CA GLU A 50 -6.49 5.12 5.77
C GLU A 50 -6.56 5.86 4.43
N THR A 51 -6.76 5.11 3.35
CA THR A 51 -6.86 5.69 2.00
C THR A 51 -8.03 6.64 1.91
N LEU A 52 -9.20 6.26 2.46
CA LEU A 52 -10.36 7.15 2.51
C LEU A 52 -10.03 8.44 3.25
N TYR A 53 -9.43 8.32 4.43
CA TYR A 53 -9.10 9.47 5.25
C TYR A 53 -8.09 10.40 4.55
N VAL A 54 -6.99 9.85 4.06
CA VAL A 54 -5.93 10.66 3.42
C VAL A 54 -6.41 11.26 2.10
N ALA A 55 -7.09 10.46 1.27
CA ALA A 55 -7.62 10.94 -0.01
C ALA A 55 -8.62 12.10 0.19
N SER A 56 -9.51 11.98 1.18
CA SER A 56 -10.49 13.04 1.44
C SER A 56 -9.79 14.35 1.83
N ARG A 57 -8.68 14.28 2.56
CA ARG A 57 -7.90 15.47 2.92
C ARG A 57 -7.20 16.07 1.71
N ILE A 58 -6.66 15.23 0.83
CA ILE A 58 -6.01 15.69 -0.40
C ILE A 58 -7.02 16.40 -1.30
N TYR A 59 -8.19 15.81 -1.50
CA TYR A 59 -9.24 16.40 -2.33
C TYR A 59 -9.78 17.69 -1.73
N ALA A 60 -9.90 17.76 -0.40
CA ALA A 60 -10.28 19.01 0.28
C ALA A 60 -9.24 20.10 0.07
N ALA A 61 -7.95 19.77 0.18
CA ALA A 61 -6.87 20.71 -0.07
C ALA A 61 -6.84 21.20 -1.54
N ALA A 62 -7.29 20.36 -2.45
CA ALA A 62 -7.43 20.70 -3.87
C ALA A 62 -8.74 21.44 -4.18
N SER A 63 -9.51 21.75 -3.17
CA SER A 63 -10.78 22.51 -3.27
C SER A 63 -11.88 21.82 -4.08
N LEU A 64 -11.90 20.48 -4.09
CA LEU A 64 -12.99 19.76 -4.73
C LEU A 64 -14.27 19.93 -3.92
N PRO A 65 -15.45 20.03 -4.58
CA PRO A 65 -16.73 20.31 -3.89
C PRO A 65 -17.14 19.26 -2.85
N ASN A 66 -16.88 17.99 -3.12
CA ASN A 66 -17.29 16.88 -2.25
C ASN A 66 -16.12 15.94 -1.99
N PRO A 67 -15.13 16.36 -1.17
CA PRO A 67 -13.90 15.57 -0.99
C PRO A 67 -14.12 14.16 -0.48
N ASN A 68 -15.08 13.95 0.43
CA ASN A 68 -15.36 12.61 0.93
C ASN A 68 -15.96 11.71 -0.16
N ARG A 69 -16.82 12.26 -1.00
CA ARG A 69 -17.42 11.51 -2.12
C ARG A 69 -16.34 11.10 -3.13
N GLU A 70 -15.43 12.02 -3.44
CA GLU A 70 -14.31 11.73 -4.33
C GLU A 70 -13.44 10.61 -3.76
N ALA A 71 -13.19 10.65 -2.45
CA ALA A 71 -12.40 9.63 -1.77
C ALA A 71 -13.11 8.27 -1.77
N LEU A 72 -14.42 8.25 -1.52
CA LEU A 72 -15.21 7.02 -1.59
C LEU A 72 -15.20 6.43 -2.99
N ASP A 73 -15.34 7.26 -4.01
CA ASP A 73 -15.31 6.81 -5.41
C ASP A 73 -13.95 6.19 -5.74
N TYR A 74 -12.87 6.76 -5.22
CA TYR A 74 -11.53 6.18 -5.40
C TYR A 74 -11.41 4.82 -4.70
N VAL A 75 -11.91 4.70 -3.47
CA VAL A 75 -11.89 3.42 -2.74
C VAL A 75 -12.67 2.35 -3.50
N LEU A 76 -13.84 2.68 -4.02
CA LEU A 76 -14.65 1.76 -4.84
C LEU A 76 -13.90 1.36 -6.12
N TRP A 77 -13.22 2.31 -6.73
CA TRP A 77 -12.37 2.05 -7.90
C TRP A 77 -11.24 1.05 -7.57
N LEU A 78 -10.63 1.20 -6.39
CA LEU A 78 -9.58 0.28 -5.90
C LEU A 78 -10.13 -1.13 -5.68
N GLU A 79 -11.31 -1.25 -5.06
CA GLU A 79 -11.92 -2.55 -4.77
C GLU A 79 -12.17 -3.37 -6.03
N ALA A 80 -12.35 -2.71 -7.18
CA ALA A 80 -12.51 -3.37 -8.46
C ALA A 80 -11.19 -3.88 -9.05
N ARG A 81 -10.04 -3.43 -8.53
CA ARG A 81 -8.71 -3.70 -9.08
C ARG A 81 -7.78 -4.47 -8.17
N ALA A 82 -8.07 -4.48 -6.88
CA ALA A 82 -7.28 -5.17 -5.88
C ALA A 82 -8.20 -6.02 -5.01
N GLU A 83 -7.76 -7.22 -4.69
CA GLU A 83 -8.52 -8.07 -3.78
C GLU A 83 -8.40 -7.55 -2.36
N VAL A 84 -9.52 -7.36 -1.68
CA VAL A 84 -9.54 -6.94 -0.28
C VAL A 84 -9.41 -8.17 0.60
N VAL A 85 -8.31 -8.24 1.36
CA VAL A 85 -8.04 -9.35 2.28
C VAL A 85 -8.67 -9.02 3.62
N VAL A 86 -9.56 -9.87 4.10
CA VAL A 86 -10.20 -9.71 5.41
C VAL A 86 -9.11 -9.79 6.49
N VAL A 87 -9.11 -8.82 7.39
CA VAL A 87 -8.17 -8.82 8.52
C VAL A 87 -8.75 -9.72 9.61
N ASP A 88 -8.24 -10.93 9.68
CA ASP A 88 -8.62 -11.89 10.71
C ASP A 88 -7.74 -11.77 11.96
N GLU A 89 -8.03 -12.60 12.95
CA GLU A 89 -7.27 -12.61 14.20
C GLU A 89 -5.79 -12.95 13.96
N GLU A 90 -5.51 -13.87 13.06
CA GLU A 90 -4.13 -14.27 12.74
C GLU A 90 -3.32 -13.08 12.21
N ILE A 91 -3.87 -12.33 11.27
CA ILE A 91 -3.22 -11.12 10.73
C ILE A 91 -3.03 -10.08 11.83
N ALA A 92 -4.06 -9.87 12.66
CA ALA A 92 -4.01 -8.87 13.72
C ALA A 92 -2.90 -9.19 14.74
N LEU A 93 -2.82 -10.44 15.18
CA LEU A 93 -1.81 -10.85 16.16
C LEU A 93 -0.40 -10.75 15.55
N ARG A 94 -0.24 -11.17 14.30
CA ARG A 94 1.05 -11.03 13.60
C ARG A 94 1.47 -9.57 13.47
N ALA A 95 0.54 -8.69 13.13
CA ALA A 95 0.82 -7.25 13.04
C ALA A 95 1.29 -6.70 14.40
N GLY A 96 0.68 -7.13 15.49
CA GLY A 96 1.10 -6.74 16.83
C GLY A 96 2.50 -7.21 17.17
N GLU A 97 2.85 -8.43 16.80
CA GLU A 97 4.22 -8.95 17.00
C GLU A 97 5.24 -8.19 16.16
N LEU A 98 4.90 -7.87 14.92
CA LEU A 98 5.76 -7.06 14.05
C LEU A 98 5.98 -5.66 14.65
N LYS A 99 4.92 -5.06 15.23
CA LYS A 99 5.03 -3.77 15.90
C LYS A 99 6.02 -3.81 17.05
N LYS A 100 5.97 -4.85 17.86
CA LYS A 100 6.91 -5.04 18.98
C LYS A 100 8.35 -5.18 18.48
N ALA A 101 8.56 -5.95 17.43
CA ALA A 101 9.89 -6.25 16.90
C ALA A 101 10.48 -5.09 16.10
N LEU A 102 9.68 -4.45 15.25
CA LEU A 102 10.17 -3.46 14.29
C LEU A 102 10.01 -2.01 14.75
N ARG A 103 9.02 -1.75 15.61
CA ARG A 103 8.70 -0.40 16.12
C ARG A 103 8.35 0.61 15.03
N ILE A 104 7.81 0.13 13.92
CA ILE A 104 7.27 0.95 12.84
C ILE A 104 5.77 1.16 13.08
N ALA A 105 5.13 1.99 12.26
CA ALA A 105 3.69 2.28 12.40
C ALA A 105 2.86 1.01 12.31
N LEU A 106 1.83 0.91 13.13
CA LEU A 106 0.95 -0.28 13.15
C LEU A 106 0.31 -0.58 11.79
N PRO A 107 -0.19 0.42 11.04
CA PRO A 107 -0.72 0.15 9.70
C PRO A 107 0.30 -0.52 8.77
N ASP A 108 1.57 -0.15 8.85
CA ASP A 108 2.64 -0.78 8.05
C ASP A 108 2.79 -2.25 8.44
N CYS A 109 2.65 -2.55 9.72
CA CYS A 109 2.71 -3.94 10.22
C CYS A 109 1.54 -4.76 9.66
N TYR A 110 0.36 -4.17 9.52
CA TYR A 110 -0.78 -4.84 8.89
C TYR A 110 -0.52 -5.15 7.42
N VAL A 111 0.13 -4.25 6.70
CA VAL A 111 0.50 -4.50 5.30
C VAL A 111 1.43 -5.72 5.21
N ILE A 112 2.45 -5.78 6.06
CA ILE A 112 3.41 -6.88 6.08
C ILE A 112 2.71 -8.19 6.47
N ALA A 113 1.91 -8.17 7.53
CA ALA A 113 1.20 -9.37 8.00
C ALA A 113 0.24 -9.90 6.93
N THR A 114 -0.47 -9.00 6.25
CA THR A 114 -1.36 -9.38 5.15
C THR A 114 -0.58 -10.02 4.01
N ALA A 115 0.57 -9.44 3.67
CA ALA A 115 1.43 -10.00 2.60
C ALA A 115 1.91 -11.42 2.96
N GLU A 116 2.33 -11.65 4.19
CA GLU A 116 2.70 -12.98 4.65
C GLU A 116 1.55 -13.97 4.50
N LYS A 117 0.35 -13.54 4.88
CA LYS A 117 -0.84 -14.41 4.85
C LYS A 117 -1.19 -14.87 3.43
N VAL A 118 -1.10 -13.99 2.45
CA VAL A 118 -1.49 -14.31 1.07
C VAL A 118 -0.32 -14.70 0.16
N GLY A 119 0.90 -14.73 0.70
CA GLY A 119 2.08 -15.09 -0.09
C GLY A 119 2.49 -14.02 -1.09
N ALA A 120 2.24 -12.76 -0.77
CA ALA A 120 2.60 -11.61 -1.59
C ALA A 120 3.73 -10.81 -0.96
N LYS A 121 4.18 -9.76 -1.63
CA LYS A 121 5.18 -8.84 -1.07
C LYS A 121 4.54 -7.51 -0.71
N PRO A 122 4.88 -6.94 0.46
CA PRO A 122 4.35 -5.63 0.83
C PRO A 122 5.08 -4.53 0.05
N LEU A 123 4.31 -3.59 -0.51
CA LEU A 123 4.85 -2.47 -1.28
C LEU A 123 4.54 -1.15 -0.59
N PHE A 124 5.60 -0.39 -0.32
CA PHE A 124 5.56 0.95 0.27
C PHE A 124 6.09 1.97 -0.73
N LYS A 125 5.80 3.24 -0.52
CA LYS A 125 6.34 4.29 -1.39
C LYS A 125 7.85 4.43 -1.23
N LYS A 126 8.30 4.56 0.03
CA LYS A 126 9.71 4.78 0.34
C LYS A 126 10.04 4.28 1.74
N LEU A 127 11.33 4.13 2.01
CA LEU A 127 11.81 3.81 3.35
C LEU A 127 11.64 5.05 4.23
N GLU A 128 10.68 5.02 5.15
CA GLU A 128 10.44 6.11 6.07
C GLU A 128 11.53 6.18 7.13
N ARG A 129 11.66 7.35 7.77
CA ARG A 129 12.68 7.58 8.80
C ARG A 129 12.65 6.53 9.91
N GLU A 130 11.47 6.16 10.37
CA GLU A 130 11.29 5.16 11.42
C GLU A 130 11.65 3.74 10.99
N MET A 131 11.69 3.49 9.68
CA MET A 131 12.04 2.20 9.10
C MET A 131 13.54 2.00 8.94
N GLU A 132 14.31 3.10 8.91
CA GLU A 132 15.76 3.02 8.71
C GLU A 132 16.48 2.04 9.63
N PRO A 133 16.22 2.05 10.96
CA PRO A 133 16.89 1.12 11.86
C PRO A 133 16.59 -0.36 11.60
N VAL A 134 15.48 -0.66 10.92
CA VAL A 134 15.05 -2.05 10.65
C VAL A 134 15.04 -2.38 9.16
N ARG A 135 15.77 -1.62 8.37
CA ARG A 135 15.87 -1.79 6.92
C ARG A 135 16.13 -3.23 6.49
N ASN A 136 17.10 -3.88 7.11
CA ASN A 136 17.48 -5.25 6.75
C ASN A 136 16.38 -6.25 7.08
N GLU A 137 15.70 -6.07 8.21
CA GLU A 137 14.58 -6.90 8.62
C GLU A 137 13.42 -6.74 7.64
N LEU A 138 13.12 -5.51 7.23
CA LEU A 138 12.07 -5.24 6.24
C LEU A 138 12.36 -5.93 4.91
N LYS A 139 13.61 -5.91 4.47
CA LYS A 139 14.02 -6.60 3.24
C LYS A 139 13.86 -8.11 3.37
N ARG A 140 14.22 -8.68 4.51
CA ARG A 140 14.03 -10.12 4.76
C ARG A 140 12.55 -10.51 4.75
N LEU A 141 11.67 -9.59 5.16
CA LEU A 141 10.22 -9.79 5.12
C LEU A 141 9.63 -9.57 3.71
N GLY A 142 10.46 -9.25 2.74
CA GLY A 142 10.05 -9.08 1.35
C GLY A 142 9.56 -7.68 1.00
N ALA A 143 9.76 -6.69 1.89
CA ALA A 143 9.29 -5.33 1.62
C ALA A 143 9.95 -4.73 0.39
N LEU A 144 9.13 -4.11 -0.46
CA LEU A 144 9.53 -3.40 -1.66
C LEU A 144 9.16 -1.92 -1.51
N PHE A 145 9.92 -1.08 -2.18
CA PHE A 145 9.72 0.37 -2.14
C PHE A 145 9.68 0.93 -3.56
N LEU A 146 8.70 1.81 -3.84
CA LEU A 146 8.58 2.42 -5.17
C LEU A 146 9.86 3.12 -5.61
N GLU A 147 10.53 3.80 -4.68
CA GLU A 147 11.78 4.51 -5.00
C GLU A 147 12.87 3.57 -5.53
N GLU A 148 12.93 2.33 -5.03
CA GLU A 148 13.89 1.33 -5.49
C GLU A 148 13.47 0.70 -6.82
N LEU A 149 12.17 0.49 -7.03
CA LEU A 149 11.65 -0.08 -8.27
C LEU A 149 11.88 0.86 -9.45
N LYS A 150 11.79 2.17 -9.23
CA LYS A 150 12.04 3.18 -10.27
C LYS A 150 13.46 3.09 -10.80
N GLU A 151 14.43 2.84 -9.93
CA GLU A 151 15.84 2.74 -10.30
C GLU A 151 16.15 1.46 -11.07
N GLY A 152 15.41 0.39 -10.83
CA GLY A 152 15.61 -0.91 -11.47
C GLY A 152 14.81 -1.12 -12.76
N ALA A 153 14.07 -0.12 -13.17
CA ALA A 153 13.18 -0.25 -14.34
C ALA A 153 13.90 0.03 -15.67
#